data_61efad80e0597b7afd17710b8f142ba1
#
_entry.id   61efad80e0597b7afd17710b8f142ba1
#
_cell.length_a   1.000
_cell.length_b   1.000
_cell.length_c   1.000
_cell.angle_alpha   90.00
_cell.angle_beta   90.00
_cell.angle_gamma   90.00
#
_symmetry.space_group_name_H-M   'P 1'
#
loop_
_entity.id
_entity.type
_entity.pdbx_description
1 polymer ?
#
loop_
_entity_poly.entity_id
_entity_poly.type
_entity_poly.pdbx_seq_one_letter_code
_entity_poly.pdbx_strand_id
1 'polypeptide(L)'
;MYRSFFSTTLAKFLSTALVFSGLLMSINTHAERIDNFVLLDHNGDAQNLYYHQDAKAIVIMIQGNGCPIVRNALTDYKQVRDEFESQGVKFFMLNSNLQDTRSAIALEAKKYSIDMPIMHDETQLIGEALNLVRTAEILVINPKTWNIEYRGPINDRQVYERQKQEASAHYAKDAIRDVIAGNTVAVAQRDAIGCLINFAEKNGAHEQISYTDTIAPLLQEKCVVCHTE
;
A
#
# COMPACT_ATOMS: atom_id res chain seq x y z
N MET A 1 -43.51 55.82 -64.23
CA MET A 1 -44.07 56.37 -62.97
C MET A 1 -43.88 55.39 -61.91
N TYR A 2 -43.45 55.87 -60.76
CA TYR A 2 -43.28 55.26 -59.43
C TYR A 2 -41.99 54.50 -59.16
N ARG A 3 -41.16 55.14 -58.32
CA ARG A 3 -40.03 54.71 -57.62
C ARG A 3 -40.48 53.78 -56.41
N SER A 4 -39.74 52.76 -56.09
CA SER A 4 -39.76 52.19 -54.76
C SER A 4 -38.34 51.92 -54.35
N PHE A 5 -37.99 52.55 -53.22
CA PHE A 5 -36.74 52.41 -52.50
C PHE A 5 -36.75 51.07 -51.72
N PHE A 6 -35.71 50.26 -51.89
CA PHE A 6 -35.43 49.18 -50.92
C PHE A 6 -34.20 49.53 -50.17
N SER A 7 -34.41 49.80 -48.90
CA SER A 7 -33.37 49.94 -47.84
C SER A 7 -32.88 48.59 -47.45
N THR A 8 -31.57 48.31 -47.64
CA THR A 8 -30.90 47.12 -47.18
C THR A 8 -30.35 47.40 -45.81
N THR A 9 -30.98 46.84 -44.76
CA THR A 9 -30.45 46.78 -43.38
C THR A 9 -29.55 45.55 -43.25
N LEU A 10 -28.27 45.84 -43.19
CA LEU A 10 -27.21 44.83 -42.95
C LEU A 10 -27.20 44.41 -41.44
N ALA A 11 -27.80 43.27 -41.12
CA ALA A 11 -27.73 42.73 -39.80
C ALA A 11 -26.34 42.11 -39.54
N LYS A 12 -25.56 42.79 -38.70
CA LYS A 12 -24.29 42.27 -38.18
C LYS A 12 -24.58 41.23 -37.15
N PHE A 13 -24.41 39.94 -37.47
CA PHE A 13 -24.32 38.87 -36.48
C PHE A 13 -22.96 38.92 -35.82
N LEU A 14 -22.93 39.42 -34.57
CA LEU A 14 -21.79 39.34 -33.71
C LEU A 14 -21.81 37.92 -33.09
N SER A 15 -20.96 37.03 -33.62
CA SER A 15 -20.76 35.69 -33.09
C SER A 15 -19.83 35.78 -31.89
N THR A 16 -20.40 35.77 -30.66
CA THR A 16 -19.65 35.71 -29.42
C THR A 16 -19.20 34.25 -29.21
N ALA A 17 -17.99 33.93 -29.61
CA ALA A 17 -17.35 32.66 -29.27
C ALA A 17 -17.03 32.68 -27.78
N LEU A 18 -17.82 31.96 -26.94
CA LEU A 18 -17.55 31.70 -25.56
C LEU A 18 -16.39 30.69 -25.52
N VAL A 19 -15.18 31.16 -25.26
CA VAL A 19 -14.02 30.32 -24.98
C VAL A 19 -14.23 29.79 -23.57
N PHE A 20 -14.77 28.57 -23.48
CA PHE A 20 -14.82 27.80 -22.23
C PHE A 20 -13.40 27.27 -21.93
N SER A 21 -12.59 28.11 -21.25
CA SER A 21 -11.30 27.70 -20.74
C SER A 21 -11.54 26.74 -19.59
N GLY A 22 -11.66 25.44 -19.91
CA GLY A 22 -11.71 24.37 -18.92
C GLY A 22 -10.40 24.35 -18.16
N LEU A 23 -10.43 24.89 -16.94
CA LEU A 23 -9.36 24.72 -15.96
C LEU A 23 -9.30 23.22 -15.61
N LEU A 24 -8.47 22.47 -16.34
CA LEU A 24 -8.09 21.12 -15.95
C LEU A 24 -7.34 21.23 -14.62
N MET A 25 -8.09 21.15 -13.51
CA MET A 25 -7.49 20.89 -12.22
C MET A 25 -6.85 19.50 -12.32
N SER A 26 -5.54 19.48 -12.54
CA SER A 26 -4.72 18.29 -12.32
C SER A 26 -4.88 17.93 -10.85
N ILE A 27 -5.69 16.92 -10.57
CA ILE A 27 -5.71 16.28 -9.24
C ILE A 27 -4.34 15.64 -9.12
N ASN A 28 -3.40 16.33 -8.47
CA ASN A 28 -2.17 15.72 -8.00
C ASN A 28 -2.58 14.70 -6.94
N THR A 29 -2.85 13.47 -7.36
CA THR A 29 -2.82 12.34 -6.44
C THR A 29 -1.36 12.20 -6.01
N HIS A 30 -1.01 12.78 -4.87
CA HIS A 30 0.27 12.48 -4.24
C HIS A 30 0.29 10.97 -4.02
N ALA A 31 1.17 10.29 -4.76
CA ALA A 31 1.45 8.89 -4.48
C ALA A 31 1.93 8.79 -3.02
N GLU A 32 1.32 7.89 -2.26
CA GLU A 32 1.66 7.65 -0.85
C GLU A 32 3.11 7.16 -0.80
N ARG A 33 3.97 7.88 -0.08
CA ARG A 33 5.36 7.50 0.08
C ARG A 33 5.52 6.61 1.30
N ILE A 34 6.31 5.54 1.16
CA ILE A 34 6.71 4.69 2.27
C ILE A 34 8.09 5.13 2.78
N ASP A 35 8.18 5.38 4.09
CA ASP A 35 9.44 5.65 4.76
C ASP A 35 10.20 4.37 5.09
N ASN A 36 11.51 4.52 5.36
CA ASN A 36 12.32 3.37 5.77
C ASN A 36 11.89 2.83 7.14
N PHE A 37 11.91 1.53 7.24
CA PHE A 37 11.77 0.84 8.52
C PHE A 37 12.68 -0.39 8.58
N VAL A 38 12.92 -0.86 9.79
CA VAL A 38 13.61 -2.11 10.06
C VAL A 38 12.74 -2.94 10.98
N LEU A 39 12.37 -4.14 10.53
CA LEU A 39 11.61 -5.09 11.33
C LEU A 39 12.32 -6.45 11.35
N LEU A 40 12.14 -7.21 12.40
CA LEU A 40 12.52 -8.62 12.39
C LEU A 40 11.45 -9.42 11.65
N ASP A 41 11.87 -10.33 10.81
CA ASP A 41 10.95 -11.28 10.21
C ASP A 41 10.64 -12.46 11.15
N HIS A 42 9.80 -13.38 10.69
CA HIS A 42 9.37 -14.54 11.45
C HIS A 42 10.52 -15.52 11.80
N ASN A 43 11.65 -15.46 11.11
CA ASN A 43 12.86 -16.22 11.40
C ASN A 43 13.78 -15.49 12.41
N GLY A 44 13.55 -14.20 12.63
CA GLY A 44 14.39 -13.33 13.47
C GLY A 44 15.44 -12.55 12.68
N ASP A 45 15.41 -12.61 11.35
CA ASP A 45 16.31 -11.86 10.49
C ASP A 45 15.83 -10.42 10.32
N ALA A 46 16.76 -9.46 10.38
CA ALA A 46 16.43 -8.05 10.23
C ALA A 46 16.19 -7.69 8.75
N GLN A 47 15.01 -7.19 8.45
CA GLN A 47 14.61 -6.70 7.14
C GLN A 47 14.59 -5.17 7.16
N ASN A 48 15.52 -4.54 6.41
CA ASN A 48 15.54 -3.10 6.20
C ASN A 48 15.01 -2.79 4.81
N LEU A 49 13.89 -2.07 4.73
CA LEU A 49 13.22 -1.82 3.46
C LEU A 49 14.16 -1.14 2.44
N TYR A 50 14.90 -0.11 2.87
CA TYR A 50 15.74 0.68 1.96
C TYR A 50 17.02 -0.04 1.50
N TYR A 51 17.38 -1.17 2.09
CA TYR A 51 18.46 -2.01 1.55
C TYR A 51 18.11 -2.63 0.20
N HIS A 52 16.84 -2.61 -0.18
CA HIS A 52 16.35 -3.11 -1.46
C HIS A 52 16.19 -2.03 -2.54
N GLN A 53 16.86 -0.88 -2.41
CA GLN A 53 16.83 0.24 -3.36
C GLN A 53 17.23 -0.15 -4.80
N ASP A 54 18.02 -1.20 -4.97
CA ASP A 54 18.46 -1.72 -6.27
C ASP A 54 17.43 -2.66 -6.92
N ALA A 55 16.37 -3.03 -6.21
CA ALA A 55 15.29 -3.81 -6.79
C ALA A 55 14.54 -3.00 -7.86
N LYS A 56 13.90 -3.70 -8.79
CA LYS A 56 13.07 -3.05 -9.82
C LYS A 56 11.67 -2.70 -9.30
N ALA A 57 11.18 -3.48 -8.37
CA ALA A 57 9.97 -3.22 -7.58
C ALA A 57 10.07 -3.98 -6.25
N ILE A 58 9.33 -3.53 -5.25
CA ILE A 58 9.14 -4.24 -3.99
C ILE A 58 7.65 -4.50 -3.83
N VAL A 59 7.29 -5.73 -3.47
CA VAL A 59 5.91 -6.14 -3.28
C VAL A 59 5.73 -6.65 -1.86
N ILE A 60 4.75 -6.09 -1.16
CA ILE A 60 4.42 -6.48 0.22
C ILE A 60 2.97 -6.94 0.26
N MET A 61 2.72 -8.16 0.74
CA MET A 61 1.37 -8.61 1.07
C MET A 61 1.13 -8.48 2.57
N ILE A 62 0.03 -7.85 2.94
CA ILE A 62 -0.36 -7.70 4.34
C ILE A 62 -0.90 -9.04 4.84
N GLN A 63 -0.19 -9.63 5.80
CA GLN A 63 -0.47 -10.94 6.36
C GLN A 63 -1.19 -10.82 7.71
N GLY A 64 -1.98 -11.81 8.07
CA GLY A 64 -2.57 -11.99 9.39
C GLY A 64 -2.83 -13.46 9.63
N ASN A 65 -2.41 -13.95 10.79
CA ASN A 65 -2.55 -15.36 11.15
C ASN A 65 -4.02 -15.78 11.17
N GLY A 66 -4.28 -16.96 10.60
CA GLY A 66 -5.63 -17.52 10.55
C GLY A 66 -6.58 -16.85 9.55
N CYS A 67 -6.18 -15.76 8.87
CA CYS A 67 -7.04 -15.10 7.91
C CYS A 67 -7.31 -15.98 6.67
N PRO A 68 -8.57 -16.39 6.41
CA PRO A 68 -8.88 -17.24 5.27
C PRO A 68 -8.61 -16.56 3.94
N ILE A 69 -8.73 -15.24 3.87
CA ILE A 69 -8.49 -14.46 2.64
C ILE A 69 -6.99 -14.45 2.30
N VAL A 70 -6.11 -14.23 3.30
CA VAL A 70 -4.65 -14.34 3.11
C VAL A 70 -4.29 -15.74 2.60
N ARG A 71 -4.80 -16.78 3.25
CA ARG A 71 -4.55 -18.17 2.86
C ARG A 71 -4.97 -18.45 1.43
N ASN A 72 -6.14 -17.95 1.02
CA ASN A 72 -6.64 -18.12 -0.34
C ASN A 72 -5.83 -17.33 -1.38
N ALA A 73 -5.32 -16.13 -1.01
CA ALA A 73 -4.49 -15.29 -1.87
C ALA A 73 -3.04 -15.80 -1.99
N LEU A 74 -2.58 -16.62 -1.04
CA LEU A 74 -1.19 -17.05 -0.95
C LEU A 74 -0.70 -17.80 -2.19
N THR A 75 -1.55 -18.64 -2.77
CA THR A 75 -1.20 -19.37 -4.02
C THR A 75 -0.94 -18.38 -5.16
N ASP A 76 -1.81 -17.42 -5.34
CA ASP A 76 -1.65 -16.38 -6.37
C ASP A 76 -0.42 -15.52 -6.09
N TYR A 77 -0.15 -15.20 -4.82
CA TYR A 77 1.01 -14.40 -4.42
C TYR A 77 2.32 -15.12 -4.74
N LYS A 78 2.41 -16.41 -4.43
CA LYS A 78 3.57 -17.24 -4.79
C LYS A 78 3.78 -17.31 -6.31
N GLN A 79 2.70 -17.49 -7.08
CA GLN A 79 2.78 -17.50 -8.54
C GLN A 79 3.28 -16.15 -9.09
N VAL A 80 2.82 -15.03 -8.52
CA VAL A 80 3.31 -13.69 -8.91
C VAL A 80 4.79 -13.55 -8.54
N ARG A 81 5.20 -13.98 -7.34
CA ARG A 81 6.60 -14.00 -6.94
C ARG A 81 7.46 -14.80 -7.93
N ASP A 82 7.08 -16.03 -8.23
CA ASP A 82 7.82 -16.93 -9.12
C ASP A 82 7.99 -16.33 -10.52
N GLU A 83 7.01 -15.56 -11.00
CA GLU A 83 7.06 -14.88 -12.30
C GLU A 83 8.05 -13.69 -12.30
N PHE A 84 8.15 -12.94 -11.19
CA PHE A 84 8.85 -11.65 -11.20
C PHE A 84 10.16 -11.61 -10.40
N GLU A 85 10.40 -12.56 -9.50
CA GLU A 85 11.61 -12.54 -8.65
C GLU A 85 12.89 -12.58 -9.46
N SER A 86 12.96 -13.40 -10.52
CA SER A 86 14.08 -13.47 -11.44
C SER A 86 14.28 -12.20 -12.27
N GLN A 87 13.27 -11.34 -12.33
CA GLN A 87 13.30 -10.05 -13.00
C GLN A 87 13.79 -8.91 -12.08
N GLY A 88 14.16 -9.22 -10.82
CA GLY A 88 14.68 -8.27 -9.85
C GLY A 88 13.63 -7.65 -8.94
N VAL A 89 12.44 -8.25 -8.83
CA VAL A 89 11.41 -7.84 -7.86
C VAL A 89 11.64 -8.53 -6.53
N LYS A 90 11.46 -7.82 -5.42
CA LYS A 90 11.54 -8.36 -4.06
C LYS A 90 10.15 -8.55 -3.48
N PHE A 91 9.95 -9.67 -2.78
CA PHE A 91 8.67 -10.05 -2.20
C PHE A 91 8.79 -10.23 -0.70
N PHE A 92 7.87 -9.61 0.02
CA PHE A 92 7.76 -9.67 1.48
C PHE A 92 6.30 -9.83 1.89
N MET A 93 6.11 -10.22 3.13
CA MET A 93 4.83 -10.08 3.81
C MET A 93 5.03 -9.18 5.04
N LEU A 94 3.98 -8.49 5.47
CA LEU A 94 3.98 -7.64 6.66
C LEU A 94 2.80 -8.04 7.56
N ASN A 95 3.08 -8.37 8.80
CA ASN A 95 2.06 -8.64 9.82
C ASN A 95 2.08 -7.53 10.86
N SER A 96 0.97 -6.77 10.91
CA SER A 96 0.72 -5.70 11.89
C SER A 96 -0.45 -6.05 12.82
N ASN A 97 -0.78 -7.34 13.01
CA ASN A 97 -1.82 -7.75 13.96
C ASN A 97 -1.23 -7.89 15.36
N LEU A 98 -1.75 -7.14 16.31
CA LEU A 98 -1.25 -7.10 17.69
C LEU A 98 -1.27 -8.49 18.39
N GLN A 99 -2.25 -9.32 18.05
CA GLN A 99 -2.40 -10.66 18.64
C GLN A 99 -1.43 -11.70 18.06
N ASP A 100 -0.75 -11.40 16.95
CA ASP A 100 0.11 -12.35 16.25
C ASP A 100 1.54 -12.23 16.77
N THR A 101 1.98 -13.18 17.58
CA THR A 101 3.38 -13.23 18.02
C THR A 101 4.29 -13.75 16.92
N ARG A 102 5.58 -13.36 16.92
CA ARG A 102 6.57 -13.85 15.93
C ARG A 102 6.61 -15.38 15.86
N SER A 103 6.53 -16.06 17.00
CA SER A 103 6.50 -17.53 17.03
C SER A 103 5.24 -18.10 16.37
N ALA A 104 4.07 -17.47 16.57
CA ALA A 104 2.83 -17.88 15.92
C ALA A 104 2.90 -17.64 14.40
N ILE A 105 3.49 -16.53 13.97
CA ILE A 105 3.73 -16.23 12.54
C ILE A 105 4.66 -17.30 11.94
N ALA A 106 5.74 -17.67 12.61
CA ALA A 106 6.66 -18.72 12.15
C ALA A 106 5.98 -20.09 12.02
N LEU A 107 5.09 -20.44 12.95
CA LEU A 107 4.30 -21.67 12.85
C LEU A 107 3.34 -21.66 11.66
N GLU A 108 2.68 -20.55 11.41
CA GLU A 108 1.79 -20.39 10.24
C GLU A 108 2.58 -20.41 8.94
N ALA A 109 3.73 -19.74 8.89
CA ALA A 109 4.64 -19.78 7.74
C ALA A 109 5.05 -21.22 7.40
N LYS A 110 5.44 -21.99 8.39
CA LYS A 110 5.76 -23.43 8.23
C LYS A 110 4.55 -24.23 7.73
N LYS A 111 3.36 -24.01 8.32
CA LYS A 111 2.12 -24.73 7.99
C LYS A 111 1.72 -24.54 6.53
N TYR A 112 1.89 -23.35 5.99
CA TYR A 112 1.51 -23.00 4.61
C TYR A 112 2.70 -22.91 3.65
N SER A 113 3.89 -23.38 4.09
CA SER A 113 5.13 -23.36 3.31
C SER A 113 5.42 -21.97 2.72
N ILE A 114 5.29 -20.93 3.55
CA ILE A 114 5.66 -19.57 3.18
C ILE A 114 7.17 -19.44 3.30
N ASP A 115 7.82 -19.22 2.19
CA ASP A 115 9.26 -19.13 2.04
C ASP A 115 9.77 -17.69 1.82
N MET A 116 8.86 -16.72 1.92
CA MET A 116 9.18 -15.28 1.87
C MET A 116 9.26 -14.72 3.30
N PRO A 117 10.09 -13.69 3.55
CA PRO A 117 10.13 -13.03 4.86
C PRO A 117 8.76 -12.44 5.23
N ILE A 118 8.26 -12.77 6.43
CA ILE A 118 7.09 -12.13 7.03
C ILE A 118 7.61 -11.18 8.11
N MET A 119 7.67 -9.90 7.79
CA MET A 119 8.10 -8.85 8.71
C MET A 119 7.05 -8.68 9.81
N HIS A 120 7.48 -8.68 11.07
CA HIS A 120 6.59 -8.58 12.23
C HIS A 120 6.61 -7.16 12.78
N ASP A 121 5.54 -6.42 12.53
CA ASP A 121 5.30 -5.07 13.08
C ASP A 121 4.58 -5.19 14.43
N GLU A 122 5.30 -5.67 15.44
CA GLU A 122 4.79 -5.94 16.79
C GLU A 122 4.19 -4.68 17.42
N THR A 123 4.72 -3.52 17.11
CA THR A 123 4.26 -2.23 17.63
C THR A 123 3.13 -1.61 16.83
N GLN A 124 2.78 -2.17 15.69
CA GLN A 124 1.81 -1.63 14.73
C GLN A 124 2.16 -0.24 14.14
N LEU A 125 3.36 0.29 14.41
CA LEU A 125 3.77 1.62 13.93
C LEU A 125 3.80 1.71 12.42
N ILE A 126 4.26 0.64 11.75
CA ILE A 126 4.32 0.61 10.29
C ILE A 126 2.92 0.45 9.69
N GLY A 127 2.10 -0.41 10.29
CA GLY A 127 0.71 -0.56 9.87
C GLY A 127 -0.10 0.73 9.99
N GLU A 128 0.09 1.50 11.08
CA GLU A 128 -0.53 2.81 11.25
C GLU A 128 0.00 3.84 10.25
N ALA A 129 1.32 3.93 10.07
CA ALA A 129 1.93 4.85 9.13
C ALA A 129 1.48 4.59 7.68
N LEU A 130 1.25 3.33 7.32
CA LEU A 130 0.75 2.91 6.01
C LEU A 130 -0.79 2.93 5.92
N ASN A 131 -1.50 3.39 6.94
CA ASN A 131 -2.96 3.40 6.98
C ASN A 131 -3.57 2.04 6.59
N LEU A 132 -2.97 0.94 7.06
CA LEU A 132 -3.46 -0.40 6.77
C LEU A 132 -4.82 -0.61 7.42
N VAL A 133 -5.75 -1.20 6.69
CA VAL A 133 -7.10 -1.50 7.16
C VAL A 133 -7.38 -2.99 7.17
N ARG A 134 -6.84 -3.70 6.16
CA ARG A 134 -7.16 -5.12 5.95
C ARG A 134 -5.92 -5.93 5.60
N THR A 135 -5.97 -7.18 6.00
CA THR A 135 -5.03 -8.20 5.51
C THR A 135 -5.29 -8.52 4.04
N ALA A 136 -4.37 -9.25 3.39
CA ALA A 136 -4.39 -9.61 1.97
C ALA A 136 -4.34 -8.40 1.01
N GLU A 137 -4.15 -7.18 1.50
CA GLU A 137 -3.79 -6.03 0.67
C GLU A 137 -2.37 -6.23 0.11
N ILE A 138 -2.18 -5.87 -1.15
CA ILE A 138 -0.88 -5.86 -1.82
C ILE A 138 -0.44 -4.41 -1.97
N LEU A 139 0.80 -4.14 -1.61
CA LEU A 139 1.49 -2.88 -1.90
C LEU A 139 2.56 -3.17 -2.95
N VAL A 140 2.55 -2.43 -4.07
CA VAL A 140 3.63 -2.44 -5.06
C VAL A 140 4.37 -1.11 -4.95
N ILE A 141 5.64 -1.17 -4.60
CA ILE A 141 6.48 -0.01 -4.26
C ILE A 141 7.55 0.16 -5.34
N ASN A 142 7.75 1.39 -5.77
CA ASN A 142 8.86 1.77 -6.62
C ASN A 142 10.05 2.16 -5.73
N PRO A 143 11.13 1.38 -5.67
CA PRO A 143 12.25 1.64 -4.76
C PRO A 143 13.11 2.84 -5.14
N LYS A 144 12.88 3.46 -6.29
CA LYS A 144 13.58 4.70 -6.71
C LYS A 144 12.94 5.96 -6.15
N THR A 145 11.63 5.93 -5.98
CA THR A 145 10.84 7.07 -5.45
C THR A 145 10.34 6.81 -4.04
N TRP A 146 10.28 5.54 -3.64
CA TRP A 146 9.63 5.03 -2.43
C TRP A 146 8.15 5.32 -2.40
N ASN A 147 7.52 5.48 -3.56
CA ASN A 147 6.08 5.60 -3.67
C ASN A 147 5.43 4.23 -3.71
N ILE A 148 4.27 4.11 -3.08
CA ILE A 148 3.34 3.01 -3.28
C ILE A 148 2.60 3.31 -4.57
N GLU A 149 2.95 2.60 -5.63
CA GLU A 149 2.36 2.79 -6.97
C GLU A 149 1.05 2.01 -7.13
N TYR A 150 0.86 0.97 -6.33
CA TYR A 150 -0.39 0.22 -6.26
C TYR A 150 -0.66 -0.23 -4.84
N ARG A 151 -1.94 -0.14 -4.43
CA ARG A 151 -2.48 -0.82 -3.25
C ARG A 151 -3.85 -1.41 -3.53
N GLY A 152 -4.06 -2.64 -3.07
CA GLY A 152 -5.33 -3.34 -3.29
C GLY A 152 -5.19 -4.86 -3.34
N PRO A 153 -6.20 -5.59 -3.82
CA PRO A 153 -6.15 -7.04 -3.93
C PRO A 153 -5.16 -7.50 -5.00
N ILE A 154 -4.64 -8.72 -4.86
CA ILE A 154 -3.72 -9.31 -5.85
C ILE A 154 -4.37 -9.46 -7.24
N ASN A 155 -5.66 -9.82 -7.27
CA ASN A 155 -6.47 -10.02 -8.47
C ASN A 155 -7.97 -9.95 -8.11
N ASP A 156 -8.85 -10.26 -9.06
CA ASP A 156 -10.30 -10.26 -8.88
C ASP A 156 -10.89 -11.63 -8.46
N ARG A 157 -10.06 -12.58 -8.06
CA ARG A 157 -10.50 -13.93 -7.68
C ARG A 157 -11.21 -13.96 -6.33
N GLN A 158 -10.77 -13.10 -5.41
CA GLN A 158 -11.34 -12.99 -4.06
C GLN A 158 -12.54 -12.06 -4.07
N VAL A 159 -13.69 -12.54 -3.63
CA VAL A 159 -14.89 -11.76 -3.35
C VAL A 159 -15.52 -12.26 -2.05
N TYR A 160 -16.24 -11.41 -1.31
CA TYR A 160 -16.79 -11.78 0.00
C TYR A 160 -17.71 -12.99 -0.04
N GLU A 161 -18.53 -13.10 -1.09
CA GLU A 161 -19.55 -14.15 -1.19
C GLU A 161 -19.00 -15.49 -1.65
N ARG A 162 -18.04 -15.46 -2.56
CA ARG A 162 -17.37 -16.65 -3.06
C ARG A 162 -16.08 -16.32 -3.80
N GLN A 163 -15.15 -17.27 -3.76
CA GLN A 163 -13.93 -17.21 -4.54
C GLN A 163 -14.20 -17.70 -5.97
N LYS A 164 -13.74 -16.95 -6.98
CA LYS A 164 -13.69 -17.44 -8.36
C LYS A 164 -12.64 -18.54 -8.48
N GLN A 165 -12.83 -19.47 -9.40
CA GLN A 165 -11.83 -20.50 -9.68
C GLN A 165 -10.56 -19.90 -10.27
N GLU A 166 -10.71 -18.97 -11.22
CA GLU A 166 -9.62 -18.28 -11.90
C GLU A 166 -9.82 -16.77 -11.85
N ALA A 167 -8.71 -16.04 -11.83
CA ALA A 167 -8.73 -14.59 -11.95
C ALA A 167 -8.94 -14.19 -13.42
N SER A 168 -9.79 -13.21 -13.64
CA SER A 168 -9.98 -12.56 -14.96
C SER A 168 -9.25 -11.21 -15.04
N ALA A 169 -8.86 -10.64 -13.92
CA ALA A 169 -8.05 -9.41 -13.82
C ALA A 169 -6.90 -9.61 -12.84
N HIS A 170 -5.69 -9.18 -13.22
CA HIS A 170 -4.44 -9.45 -12.51
C HIS A 170 -3.79 -8.17 -11.99
N TYR A 171 -4.47 -7.46 -11.09
CA TYR A 171 -4.16 -6.10 -10.68
C TYR A 171 -2.70 -5.90 -10.22
N ALA A 172 -2.21 -6.74 -9.30
CA ALA A 172 -0.84 -6.63 -8.82
C ALA A 172 0.20 -6.95 -9.91
N LYS A 173 -0.06 -7.96 -10.76
CA LYS A 173 0.84 -8.27 -11.89
C LYS A 173 0.97 -7.11 -12.86
N ASP A 174 -0.15 -6.49 -13.21
CA ASP A 174 -0.17 -5.38 -14.16
C ASP A 174 0.57 -4.18 -13.56
N ALA A 175 0.34 -3.87 -12.26
CA ALA A 175 1.07 -2.83 -11.57
C ALA A 175 2.58 -3.10 -11.47
N ILE A 176 3.00 -4.35 -11.19
CA ILE A 176 4.42 -4.73 -11.16
C ILE A 176 5.06 -4.50 -12.54
N ARG A 177 4.38 -4.92 -13.63
CA ARG A 177 4.88 -4.72 -15.00
C ARG A 177 5.06 -3.24 -15.32
N ASP A 178 4.09 -2.40 -14.95
CA ASP A 178 4.17 -0.96 -15.17
C ASP A 178 5.36 -0.36 -14.40
N VAL A 179 5.52 -0.69 -13.11
CA VAL A 179 6.64 -0.20 -12.28
C VAL A 179 8.00 -0.62 -12.86
N ILE A 180 8.15 -1.89 -13.25
CA ILE A 180 9.41 -2.39 -13.85
C ILE A 180 9.72 -1.67 -15.16
N ALA A 181 8.70 -1.39 -15.97
CA ALA A 181 8.84 -0.69 -17.24
C ALA A 181 9.02 0.83 -17.08
N GLY A 182 8.83 1.38 -15.88
CA GLY A 182 8.85 2.82 -15.62
C GLY A 182 7.60 3.56 -16.12
N ASN A 183 6.51 2.83 -16.31
CA ASN A 183 5.21 3.37 -16.70
C ASN A 183 4.42 3.81 -15.46
N THR A 184 3.45 4.69 -15.67
CA THR A 184 2.46 5.03 -14.64
C THR A 184 1.46 3.88 -14.50
N VAL A 185 1.21 3.44 -13.25
CA VAL A 185 0.20 2.42 -12.97
C VAL A 185 -1.19 2.99 -13.26
N ALA A 186 -1.92 2.33 -14.15
CA ALA A 186 -3.22 2.84 -14.65
C ALA A 186 -4.29 2.93 -13.55
N VAL A 187 -4.26 2.02 -12.57
CA VAL A 187 -5.17 2.00 -11.42
C VAL A 187 -4.34 1.80 -10.17
N ALA A 188 -4.03 2.90 -9.47
CA ALA A 188 -3.14 2.89 -8.32
C ALA A 188 -3.79 2.31 -7.05
N GLN A 189 -5.11 2.32 -6.93
CA GLN A 189 -5.81 1.88 -5.73
C GLN A 189 -7.09 1.11 -6.03
N ARG A 190 -7.33 0.06 -5.23
CA ARG A 190 -8.57 -0.71 -5.17
C ARG A 190 -8.84 -1.14 -3.73
N ASP A 191 -10.11 -1.33 -3.39
CA ASP A 191 -10.48 -1.82 -2.05
C ASP A 191 -10.00 -3.27 -1.87
N ALA A 192 -9.20 -3.50 -0.85
CA ALA A 192 -8.77 -4.83 -0.48
C ALA A 192 -9.87 -5.60 0.24
N ILE A 193 -9.93 -6.89 0.01
CA ILE A 193 -10.82 -7.83 0.69
C ILE A 193 -9.96 -8.66 1.64
N GLY A 194 -10.21 -8.52 2.93
CA GLY A 194 -9.44 -9.23 3.96
C GLY A 194 -9.99 -8.99 5.35
N CYS A 195 -9.38 -9.63 6.34
CA CYS A 195 -9.72 -9.42 7.73
C CYS A 195 -9.33 -8.00 8.17
N LEU A 196 -10.13 -7.37 9.02
CA LEU A 196 -9.79 -6.07 9.57
C LEU A 196 -8.57 -6.20 10.51
N ILE A 197 -7.67 -5.24 10.42
CA ILE A 197 -6.58 -5.07 11.37
C ILE A 197 -7.07 -4.10 12.45
N ASN A 198 -6.97 -4.50 13.71
CA ASN A 198 -7.41 -3.67 14.81
C ASN A 198 -6.24 -2.89 15.40
N PHE A 199 -6.31 -1.56 15.33
CA PHE A 199 -5.38 -0.63 15.95
C PHE A 199 -5.93 0.02 17.22
N ALA A 200 -7.20 -0.24 17.58
CA ALA A 200 -7.88 0.44 18.70
C ALA A 200 -7.25 0.12 20.07
N GLU A 201 -6.77 -1.10 20.25
CA GLU A 201 -6.12 -1.51 21.52
C GLU A 201 -4.86 -0.71 21.79
N LYS A 202 -4.10 -0.40 20.73
CA LYS A 202 -2.90 0.42 20.81
C LYS A 202 -3.20 1.86 21.14
N ASN A 203 -4.21 2.45 20.51
CA ASN A 203 -4.61 3.83 20.79
C ASN A 203 -4.97 3.99 22.27
N GLY A 204 -5.76 3.05 22.85
CA GLY A 204 -6.07 3.04 24.27
C GLY A 204 -4.86 2.84 25.18
N ALA A 205 -3.89 2.03 24.78
CA ALA A 205 -2.63 1.84 25.53
C ALA A 205 -1.73 3.07 25.47
N HIS A 206 -1.67 3.75 24.33
CA HIS A 206 -0.88 4.98 24.15
C HIS A 206 -1.43 6.17 24.95
N GLU A 207 -2.75 6.29 25.09
CA GLU A 207 -3.38 7.30 25.92
C GLU A 207 -2.99 7.18 27.40
N GLN A 208 -2.58 5.98 27.85
CA GLN A 208 -2.14 5.73 29.21
C GLN A 208 -0.63 5.99 29.42
N ILE A 209 0.14 6.16 28.36
CA ILE A 209 1.58 6.43 28.44
C ILE A 209 1.82 7.93 28.52
N SER A 210 2.04 8.44 29.72
CA SER A 210 2.43 9.84 29.97
C SER A 210 3.94 10.00 29.77
N TYR A 211 4.36 11.07 29.08
CA TYR A 211 5.78 11.40 29.00
C TYR A 211 6.35 11.67 30.39
N THR A 212 5.66 12.45 31.23
CA THR A 212 6.12 12.84 32.57
C THR A 212 6.12 11.72 33.56
N ASP A 213 5.12 10.83 33.51
CA ASP A 213 4.91 9.80 34.52
C ASP A 213 5.52 8.45 34.13
N THR A 214 5.73 8.22 32.81
CA THR A 214 6.21 6.94 32.29
C THR A 214 7.56 7.05 31.59
N ILE A 215 7.66 7.96 30.57
CA ILE A 215 8.85 8.00 29.71
C ILE A 215 10.02 8.71 30.35
N ALA A 216 9.78 9.89 30.96
CA ALA A 216 10.86 10.67 31.60
C ALA A 216 11.57 9.90 32.73
N PRO A 217 10.86 9.20 33.65
CA PRO A 217 11.52 8.35 34.66
C PRO A 217 12.36 7.24 34.03
N LEU A 218 11.88 6.58 32.97
CA LEU A 218 12.65 5.53 32.25
C LEU A 218 13.93 6.10 31.63
N LEU A 219 13.86 7.27 31.00
CA LEU A 219 15.03 7.93 30.44
C LEU A 219 16.01 8.34 31.53
N GLN A 220 15.53 8.86 32.67
CA GLN A 220 16.37 9.19 33.83
C GLN A 220 17.07 7.96 34.40
N GLU A 221 16.36 6.86 34.56
CA GLU A 221 16.93 5.62 35.13
C GLU A 221 17.92 4.94 34.18
N LYS A 222 17.60 4.85 32.88
CA LYS A 222 18.34 4.01 31.93
C LYS A 222 19.34 4.75 31.05
N CYS A 223 19.14 6.04 30.82
CA CYS A 223 19.93 6.78 29.82
C CYS A 223 20.81 7.91 30.43
N VAL A 224 20.34 8.56 31.49
CA VAL A 224 21.06 9.71 32.11
C VAL A 224 22.43 9.30 32.68
N VAL A 225 22.60 8.05 33.15
CA VAL A 225 23.89 7.56 33.66
C VAL A 225 25.02 7.67 32.63
N CYS A 226 24.71 7.59 31.34
CA CYS A 226 25.68 7.67 30.24
C CYS A 226 25.62 9.00 29.47
N HIS A 227 24.56 9.81 29.66
CA HIS A 227 24.28 11.02 28.88
C HIS A 227 24.10 12.25 29.77
N THR A 228 24.78 12.32 30.92
CA THR A 228 24.91 13.55 31.69
C THR A 228 26.12 14.35 31.21
N GLU A 229 25.92 15.63 30.88
CA GLU A 229 27.03 16.59 30.73
C GLU A 229 27.80 16.76 32.03
#